data_25ba81564a534fd6cdd70b5fb86cc621
#
_entry.id   25ba81564a534fd6cdd70b5fb86cc621
#
_cell.length_a   1.000
_cell.length_b   1.000
_cell.length_c   1.000
_cell.angle_alpha   90.00
_cell.angle_beta   90.00
_cell.angle_gamma   90.00
#
_symmetry.space_group_name_H-M   'P 1'
#
loop_
_entity.id
_entity.type
_entity.pdbx_description
1 polymer ?
#
loop_
_entity_poly.entity_id
_entity_poly.type
_entity_poly.pdbx_seq_one_letter_code
_entity_poly.pdbx_strand_id
1 'polypeptide(L)'
;MSKTIQTPTDVVRCEWSGNRANAFDTDGNKRTSEITVGARQKAADGGYMLGRFEMKNGKFQWRRYDGEISSPVHDIPSVDVPTDHAEVLNFIHTSYSLKPRNLMMSELKWKYLVRSGVRGKNIMMTGPAGCGKTMAAKSLVNSLDRPDYYFNLGATQDPRSTLIGNTHFDSKKGTYFAESHFVKAIQTPNAVILLDELSRAHPDAWNILMTVLDYGQRYLRLDESTGSDTIKVAEGVTFVATANIGNEYTSTRVMDKALMDRFTIVEMDVLSEDDENTLLGYMFPSVDSAVLSNVAKIATLTRTESNSETARISSGISTRTTVELCGLLFDGFSLEESAEVSIYPQYDSTGGVDSERTFVKQIVQKFCDDGSSDDLFNEEEMAEATEDTDSY
;
A
#
# COMPACT_ATOMS: atom_id res chain seq x y z
N MET A 1 -41.08 15.00 13.76
CA MET A 1 -40.08 15.60 12.85
C MET A 1 -39.46 14.47 12.07
N SER A 2 -39.77 14.37 10.80
CA SER A 2 -39.26 13.34 9.89
C SER A 2 -37.76 13.62 9.66
N LYS A 3 -36.86 12.81 10.22
CA LYS A 3 -35.47 12.82 9.78
C LYS A 3 -35.40 12.08 8.45
N THR A 4 -35.49 12.82 7.39
CA THR A 4 -35.21 12.32 6.04
C THR A 4 -33.74 11.95 6.00
N ILE A 5 -33.44 10.66 5.93
CA ILE A 5 -32.09 10.18 5.63
C ILE A 5 -31.92 10.46 4.14
N GLN A 6 -31.14 11.46 3.84
CA GLN A 6 -30.88 11.89 2.48
C GLN A 6 -29.76 11.02 1.91
N THR A 7 -30.02 10.43 0.80
CA THR A 7 -29.19 9.78 -0.21
C THR A 7 -29.09 8.24 -0.12
N PRO A 8 -29.24 7.58 -1.29
CA PRO A 8 -29.16 6.12 -1.41
C PRO A 8 -27.75 5.55 -1.38
N THR A 9 -26.73 6.36 -1.11
CA THR A 9 -25.30 6.05 -1.22
C THR A 9 -24.55 6.04 0.11
N ASP A 10 -25.24 6.04 1.24
CA ASP A 10 -24.54 5.92 2.52
C ASP A 10 -23.96 4.51 2.66
N VAL A 11 -22.63 4.40 2.52
CA VAL A 11 -21.89 3.20 2.91
C VAL A 11 -21.98 3.09 4.42
N VAL A 12 -22.57 2.03 4.89
CA VAL A 12 -22.78 1.81 6.31
C VAL A 12 -21.94 0.61 6.72
N ARG A 13 -21.00 0.82 7.61
CA ARG A 13 -20.29 -0.26 8.27
C ARG A 13 -21.24 -0.91 9.26
N CYS A 14 -21.40 -2.24 9.17
CA CYS A 14 -22.20 -3.00 10.10
C CYS A 14 -21.33 -3.93 10.93
N GLU A 15 -21.36 -3.76 12.24
CA GLU A 15 -20.74 -4.68 13.20
C GLU A 15 -21.80 -5.63 13.75
N TRP A 16 -21.52 -6.93 13.67
CA TRP A 16 -22.44 -7.95 14.10
C TRP A 16 -22.14 -8.44 15.52
N SER A 17 -23.13 -8.39 16.39
CA SER A 17 -23.11 -9.02 17.72
C SER A 17 -24.31 -9.96 17.82
N GLY A 18 -24.09 -11.27 17.62
CA GLY A 18 -25.14 -12.26 17.60
C GLY A 18 -26.18 -12.02 16.52
N ASN A 19 -27.42 -11.71 16.90
CA ASN A 19 -28.53 -11.43 15.98
C ASN A 19 -28.77 -9.94 15.72
N ARG A 20 -27.92 -9.07 16.25
CA ARG A 20 -28.00 -7.61 16.13
C ARG A 20 -26.80 -7.07 15.42
N ALA A 21 -26.96 -5.94 14.77
CA ALA A 21 -25.85 -5.23 14.16
C ALA A 21 -25.91 -3.75 14.51
N ASN A 22 -24.77 -3.16 14.74
CA ASN A 22 -24.60 -1.72 14.82
C ASN A 22 -24.25 -1.18 13.44
N ALA A 23 -24.87 -0.11 13.01
CA ALA A 23 -24.60 0.56 11.76
C ALA A 23 -23.94 1.90 12.02
N PHE A 24 -22.84 2.14 11.31
CA PHE A 24 -22.06 3.37 11.38
C PHE A 24 -22.05 4.03 10.01
N ASP A 25 -22.09 5.36 9.97
CA ASP A 25 -21.94 6.10 8.72
C ASP A 25 -20.47 6.15 8.28
N THR A 26 -20.23 6.80 7.14
CA THR A 26 -18.88 7.02 6.59
C THR A 26 -17.97 7.85 7.51
N ASP A 27 -18.57 8.60 8.42
CA ASP A 27 -17.84 9.45 9.38
C ASP A 27 -17.65 8.73 10.74
N GLY A 28 -17.99 7.44 10.83
CA GLY A 28 -17.84 6.65 12.04
C GLY A 28 -18.92 6.86 13.10
N ASN A 29 -19.96 7.68 12.82
CA ASN A 29 -21.02 7.92 13.79
C ASN A 29 -22.04 6.78 13.81
N LYS A 30 -22.36 6.27 14.99
CA LYS A 30 -23.36 5.22 15.16
C LYS A 30 -24.75 5.73 14.75
N ARG A 31 -25.36 5.10 13.76
CA ARG A 31 -26.69 5.47 13.22
C ARG A 31 -27.83 4.70 13.84
N THR A 32 -27.62 3.42 14.18
CA THR A 32 -28.64 2.60 14.86
C THR A 32 -28.01 1.41 15.57
N SER A 33 -28.65 0.92 16.61
CA SER A 33 -28.27 -0.28 17.37
C SER A 33 -29.00 -1.56 16.96
N GLU A 34 -29.94 -1.50 15.99
CA GLU A 34 -30.72 -2.67 15.59
C GLU A 34 -30.98 -2.68 14.09
N ILE A 35 -30.48 -3.70 13.40
CA ILE A 35 -30.81 -4.03 12.01
C ILE A 35 -31.65 -5.30 12.03
N THR A 36 -32.83 -5.27 11.39
CA THR A 36 -33.74 -6.40 11.36
C THR A 36 -33.26 -7.58 10.54
N VAL A 37 -33.77 -8.76 10.82
CA VAL A 37 -33.37 -10.09 10.37
C VAL A 37 -33.22 -10.27 8.84
N GLY A 38 -33.82 -9.42 8.00
CA GLY A 38 -33.69 -9.45 6.54
C GLY A 38 -32.33 -9.00 6.02
N ALA A 39 -31.49 -8.40 6.85
CA ALA A 39 -30.15 -7.89 6.47
C ALA A 39 -29.01 -8.90 6.69
N ARG A 40 -29.32 -10.16 6.97
CA ARG A 40 -28.36 -11.21 7.37
C ARG A 40 -27.44 -11.75 6.27
N GLN A 41 -27.49 -11.26 5.08
CA GLN A 41 -26.46 -11.66 4.09
C GLN A 41 -25.17 -10.95 4.44
N LYS A 42 -24.20 -11.74 4.92
CA LYS A 42 -22.81 -11.27 5.12
C LYS A 42 -22.32 -10.62 3.83
N ALA A 43 -21.71 -9.46 3.96
CA ALA A 43 -20.83 -8.98 2.91
C ALA A 43 -19.72 -10.03 2.72
N ALA A 44 -19.43 -10.39 1.48
CA ALA A 44 -18.46 -11.44 1.17
C ALA A 44 -17.04 -11.07 1.60
N ASP A 45 -16.76 -9.76 1.75
CA ASP A 45 -15.42 -9.24 1.98
C ASP A 45 -15.42 -8.22 3.13
N GLY A 46 -15.13 -8.68 4.33
CA GLY A 46 -14.66 -7.80 5.41
C GLY A 46 -15.69 -7.00 6.20
N GLY A 47 -16.95 -7.42 6.23
CA GLY A 47 -17.92 -6.87 7.22
C GLY A 47 -18.59 -5.54 6.86
N TYR A 48 -18.40 -5.02 5.65
CA TYR A 48 -19.09 -3.83 5.15
C TYR A 48 -20.31 -4.22 4.30
N MET A 49 -21.43 -3.49 4.49
CA MET A 49 -22.58 -3.62 3.61
C MET A 49 -23.05 -2.24 3.17
N LEU A 50 -23.34 -2.11 1.89
CA LEU A 50 -24.07 -0.95 1.36
C LEU A 50 -25.54 -1.11 1.61
N GLY A 51 -26.19 -0.08 2.12
CA GLY A 51 -27.60 -0.09 2.35
C GLY A 51 -28.16 1.30 2.64
N ARG A 52 -29.47 1.39 2.66
CA ARG A 52 -30.18 2.60 3.05
C ARG A 52 -31.16 2.28 4.19
N PHE A 53 -31.40 3.25 5.03
CA PHE A 53 -32.44 3.17 6.05
C PHE A 53 -33.75 3.69 5.50
N GLU A 54 -34.80 2.88 5.54
CA GLU A 54 -36.16 3.26 5.22
C GLU A 54 -37.02 3.24 6.47
N MET A 55 -37.92 4.21 6.59
CA MET A 55 -38.94 4.24 7.63
C MET A 55 -40.12 3.36 7.20
N LYS A 56 -40.35 2.25 7.88
CA LYS A 56 -41.52 1.39 7.69
C LYS A 56 -42.20 1.12 9.01
N ASN A 57 -43.49 1.48 9.12
CA ASN A 57 -44.29 1.31 10.34
C ASN A 57 -43.69 1.97 11.60
N GLY A 58 -43.11 3.17 11.46
CA GLY A 58 -42.51 3.91 12.57
C GLY A 58 -41.14 3.39 13.06
N LYS A 59 -40.58 2.39 12.39
CA LYS A 59 -39.23 1.85 12.70
C LYS A 59 -38.30 2.00 11.52
N PHE A 60 -37.05 2.32 11.79
CA PHE A 60 -36.01 2.29 10.78
C PHE A 60 -35.68 0.85 10.41
N GLN A 61 -35.78 0.54 9.12
CA GLN A 61 -35.35 -0.75 8.56
C GLN A 61 -34.21 -0.49 7.55
N TRP A 62 -33.17 -1.29 7.67
CA TRP A 62 -32.09 -1.28 6.73
C TRP A 62 -32.43 -2.15 5.51
N ARG A 63 -32.20 -1.63 4.32
CA ARG A 63 -32.33 -2.39 3.08
C ARG A 63 -31.00 -2.39 2.33
N ARG A 64 -30.60 -3.60 1.94
CA ARG A 64 -29.41 -3.80 1.11
C ARG A 64 -29.58 -3.09 -0.22
N TYR A 65 -28.51 -2.47 -0.68
CA TYR A 65 -28.41 -1.97 -2.05
C TYR A 65 -27.92 -3.10 -2.96
N ASP A 66 -28.70 -3.47 -3.98
CA ASP A 66 -28.38 -4.56 -4.92
C ASP A 66 -27.53 -4.11 -6.12
N GLY A 67 -26.87 -2.95 -6.05
CA GLY A 67 -25.87 -2.52 -7.01
C GLY A 67 -24.55 -3.24 -6.82
N GLU A 68 -23.73 -3.35 -7.86
CA GLU A 68 -22.36 -3.86 -7.75
C GLU A 68 -21.62 -3.05 -6.67
N ILE A 69 -21.14 -3.76 -5.67
CA ILE A 69 -20.25 -3.20 -4.66
C ILE A 69 -18.87 -3.15 -5.31
N SER A 70 -18.55 -2.07 -5.97
CA SER A 70 -17.14 -1.68 -6.01
C SER A 70 -16.74 -1.52 -4.53
N SER A 71 -15.61 -2.12 -4.12
CA SER A 71 -14.97 -1.88 -2.83
C SER A 71 -15.18 -0.43 -2.43
N PRO A 72 -15.22 -0.04 -1.13
CA PRO A 72 -15.27 1.35 -0.76
C PRO A 72 -14.09 2.04 -1.39
N VAL A 73 -14.22 2.33 -2.67
CA VAL A 73 -13.42 3.32 -3.36
C VAL A 73 -13.85 4.55 -2.60
N HIS A 74 -12.94 5.07 -1.78
CA HIS A 74 -13.06 6.46 -1.41
C HIS A 74 -13.46 7.16 -2.69
N ASP A 75 -14.61 7.83 -2.72
CA ASP A 75 -15.02 8.68 -3.81
C ASP A 75 -13.94 9.75 -3.96
N ILE A 76 -12.86 9.35 -4.63
CA ILE A 76 -11.90 10.30 -5.15
C ILE A 76 -12.62 10.79 -6.39
N PRO A 77 -13.05 12.04 -6.43
CA PRO A 77 -13.71 12.56 -7.61
C PRO A 77 -12.76 12.35 -8.78
N SER A 78 -13.14 11.54 -9.75
CA SER A 78 -12.47 11.50 -11.03
C SER A 78 -12.60 12.90 -11.63
N VAL A 79 -11.48 13.51 -11.98
CA VAL A 79 -11.46 14.86 -12.51
C VAL A 79 -10.97 14.80 -13.94
N ASP A 80 -11.71 15.39 -14.85
CA ASP A 80 -11.26 15.58 -16.23
C ASP A 80 -9.93 16.35 -16.23
N VAL A 81 -8.91 15.73 -16.84
CA VAL A 81 -7.61 16.34 -16.93
C VAL A 81 -7.62 17.44 -17.99
N PRO A 82 -7.33 18.69 -17.61
CA PRO A 82 -7.33 19.80 -18.56
C PRO A 82 -6.31 19.61 -19.68
N THR A 83 -6.58 20.17 -20.84
CA THR A 83 -5.69 20.16 -22.02
C THR A 83 -4.97 21.49 -22.22
N ASP A 84 -5.56 22.59 -21.78
CA ASP A 84 -4.92 23.90 -21.84
C ASP A 84 -3.76 24.00 -20.82
N HIS A 85 -2.67 24.67 -21.23
CA HIS A 85 -1.44 24.72 -20.41
C HIS A 85 -1.65 25.41 -19.07
N ALA A 86 -2.40 26.50 -19.02
CA ALA A 86 -2.65 27.24 -17.77
C ALA A 86 -3.56 26.43 -16.82
N GLU A 87 -4.56 25.75 -17.37
CA GLU A 87 -5.45 24.86 -16.63
C GLU A 87 -4.69 23.65 -16.09
N VAL A 88 -3.79 23.06 -16.90
CA VAL A 88 -2.90 21.96 -16.47
C VAL A 88 -2.02 22.38 -15.31
N LEU A 89 -1.44 23.58 -15.36
CA LEU A 89 -0.64 24.10 -14.26
C LEU A 89 -1.48 24.26 -12.98
N ASN A 90 -2.64 24.89 -13.09
CA ASN A 90 -3.55 25.05 -11.97
C ASN A 90 -3.96 23.70 -11.39
N PHE A 91 -4.33 22.73 -12.25
CA PHE A 91 -4.69 21.38 -11.83
C PHE A 91 -3.58 20.70 -11.03
N ILE A 92 -2.33 20.73 -11.51
CA ILE A 92 -1.18 20.15 -10.81
C ILE A 92 -1.01 20.83 -9.44
N HIS A 93 -1.08 22.15 -9.36
CA HIS A 93 -0.85 22.88 -8.12
C HIS A 93 -1.97 22.70 -7.08
N THR A 94 -3.19 22.44 -7.52
CA THR A 94 -4.34 22.21 -6.62
C THR A 94 -4.61 20.72 -6.34
N SER A 95 -3.88 19.83 -6.99
CA SER A 95 -4.14 18.38 -6.97
C SER A 95 -3.98 17.70 -5.59
N TYR A 96 -3.44 18.39 -4.59
CA TYR A 96 -3.28 17.79 -3.26
C TYR A 96 -4.60 17.39 -2.61
N SER A 97 -5.68 18.08 -2.96
CA SER A 97 -7.04 17.71 -2.54
C SER A 97 -7.52 16.36 -3.09
N LEU A 98 -6.91 15.85 -4.16
CA LEU A 98 -7.21 14.56 -4.77
C LEU A 98 -6.44 13.41 -4.10
N LYS A 99 -5.49 13.71 -3.22
CA LYS A 99 -4.71 12.68 -2.51
C LYS A 99 -5.61 11.92 -1.53
N PRO A 100 -5.64 10.58 -1.58
CA PRO A 100 -6.39 9.79 -0.60
C PRO A 100 -5.89 10.05 0.83
N ARG A 101 -6.81 10.02 1.79
CA ARG A 101 -6.45 10.24 3.21
C ARG A 101 -5.56 9.14 3.79
N ASN A 102 -5.72 7.91 3.30
CA ASN A 102 -4.90 6.77 3.71
C ASN A 102 -3.51 6.72 3.05
N LEU A 103 -3.17 7.65 2.18
CA LEU A 103 -1.82 7.82 1.63
C LEU A 103 -1.11 8.96 2.36
N MET A 104 -0.11 8.64 3.16
CA MET A 104 0.77 9.64 3.77
C MET A 104 1.88 9.99 2.79
N MET A 105 1.81 11.20 2.24
CA MET A 105 2.77 11.73 1.27
C MET A 105 2.74 13.25 1.33
N SER A 106 3.90 13.89 1.26
CA SER A 106 3.97 15.35 1.22
C SER A 106 3.29 15.92 -0.03
N GLU A 107 2.78 17.14 0.08
CA GLU A 107 2.12 17.85 -1.01
C GLU A 107 3.00 17.94 -2.26
N LEU A 108 4.29 18.21 -2.09
CA LEU A 108 5.22 18.34 -3.20
C LEU A 108 5.41 17.00 -3.95
N LYS A 109 5.61 15.90 -3.22
CA LYS A 109 5.77 14.56 -3.81
C LYS A 109 4.51 14.13 -4.56
N TRP A 110 3.33 14.40 -3.98
CA TRP A 110 2.05 14.13 -4.66
C TRP A 110 1.90 14.95 -5.94
N LYS A 111 2.18 16.25 -5.91
CA LYS A 111 2.13 17.10 -7.10
C LYS A 111 3.08 16.63 -8.22
N TYR A 112 4.26 16.13 -7.87
CA TYR A 112 5.17 15.54 -8.86
C TYR A 112 4.60 14.26 -9.48
N LEU A 113 3.96 13.42 -8.68
CA LEU A 113 3.31 12.21 -9.14
C LEU A 113 2.16 12.55 -10.12
N VAL A 114 1.28 13.47 -9.74
CA VAL A 114 0.17 13.96 -10.59
C VAL A 114 0.70 14.60 -11.87
N ARG A 115 1.74 15.45 -11.78
CA ARG A 115 2.41 16.03 -12.95
C ARG A 115 2.89 14.96 -13.93
N SER A 116 3.46 13.89 -13.42
CA SER A 116 3.93 12.78 -14.26
C SER A 116 2.76 12.10 -14.98
N GLY A 117 1.68 11.81 -14.27
CA GLY A 117 0.47 11.26 -14.85
C GLY A 117 -0.13 12.15 -15.94
N VAL A 118 -0.29 13.45 -15.66
CA VAL A 118 -0.91 14.40 -16.60
C VAL A 118 -0.06 14.61 -17.85
N ARG A 119 1.27 14.64 -17.70
CA ARG A 119 2.19 14.96 -18.82
C ARG A 119 2.83 13.72 -19.46
N GLY A 120 2.39 12.53 -19.13
CA GLY A 120 2.96 11.28 -19.67
C GLY A 120 4.45 11.12 -19.37
N LYS A 121 4.92 11.54 -18.18
CA LYS A 121 6.31 11.46 -17.76
C LYS A 121 6.59 10.20 -16.94
N ASN A 122 7.81 9.67 -17.09
CA ASN A 122 8.23 8.54 -16.26
C ASN A 122 8.64 9.03 -14.87
N ILE A 123 8.19 8.33 -13.83
CA ILE A 123 8.55 8.58 -12.44
C ILE A 123 8.99 7.28 -11.77
N MET A 124 10.03 7.36 -10.96
CA MET A 124 10.47 6.24 -10.13
C MET A 124 10.36 6.62 -8.67
N MET A 125 9.60 5.84 -7.92
CA MET A 125 9.52 5.98 -6.48
C MET A 125 10.52 5.03 -5.83
N THR A 126 11.46 5.60 -5.07
CA THR A 126 12.48 4.87 -4.34
C THR A 126 12.23 4.97 -2.84
N GLY A 127 12.74 4.06 -2.06
CA GLY A 127 12.63 4.09 -0.60
C GLY A 127 12.47 2.72 0.03
N PRO A 128 12.37 2.65 1.36
CA PRO A 128 12.26 1.41 2.11
C PRO A 128 11.05 0.57 1.75
N ALA A 129 11.10 -0.72 2.10
CA ALA A 129 9.93 -1.59 1.99
C ALA A 129 8.78 -1.08 2.88
N GLY A 130 7.55 -1.14 2.39
CA GLY A 130 6.38 -0.74 3.17
C GLY A 130 6.10 0.76 3.30
N CYS A 131 6.92 1.66 2.70
CA CYS A 131 6.69 3.11 2.74
C CYS A 131 5.59 3.63 1.78
N GLY A 132 4.80 2.75 1.16
CA GLY A 132 3.62 3.15 0.37
C GLY A 132 3.87 3.42 -1.12
N LYS A 133 5.01 3.07 -1.72
CA LYS A 133 5.32 3.30 -3.14
C LYS A 133 4.25 2.80 -4.11
N THR A 134 3.90 1.52 -4.02
CA THR A 134 2.88 0.89 -4.87
C THR A 134 1.49 1.50 -4.61
N MET A 135 1.21 1.86 -3.35
CA MET A 135 -0.04 2.52 -2.99
C MET A 135 -0.15 3.91 -3.63
N ALA A 136 0.92 4.69 -3.62
CA ALA A 136 0.96 6.00 -4.25
C ALA A 136 0.70 5.92 -5.76
N ALA A 137 1.29 4.93 -6.45
CA ALA A 137 1.04 4.69 -7.86
C ALA A 137 -0.42 4.35 -8.16
N LYS A 138 -1.02 3.45 -7.38
CA LYS A 138 -2.44 3.10 -7.52
C LYS A 138 -3.36 4.27 -7.20
N SER A 139 -3.00 5.09 -6.22
CA SER A 139 -3.74 6.31 -5.88
C SER A 139 -3.73 7.32 -7.01
N LEU A 140 -2.61 7.46 -7.74
CA LEU A 140 -2.54 8.30 -8.94
C LEU A 140 -3.53 7.83 -10.01
N VAL A 141 -3.55 6.53 -10.31
CA VAL A 141 -4.48 5.93 -11.26
C VAL A 141 -5.92 6.30 -10.92
N ASN A 142 -6.31 6.01 -9.68
CA ASN A 142 -7.67 6.28 -9.21
C ASN A 142 -8.03 7.77 -9.27
N SER A 143 -7.08 8.65 -8.93
CA SER A 143 -7.31 10.11 -8.92
C SER A 143 -7.47 10.69 -10.32
N LEU A 144 -6.87 10.09 -11.34
CA LEU A 144 -6.92 10.57 -12.73
C LEU A 144 -7.89 9.78 -13.62
N ASP A 145 -8.55 8.76 -13.08
CA ASP A 145 -9.46 7.85 -13.83
C ASP A 145 -8.83 7.36 -15.14
N ARG A 146 -7.61 6.84 -15.05
CA ARG A 146 -6.86 6.39 -16.22
C ARG A 146 -6.76 4.87 -16.27
N PRO A 147 -6.68 4.29 -17.48
CA PRO A 147 -6.38 2.87 -17.63
C PRO A 147 -5.07 2.54 -16.92
N ASP A 148 -5.06 1.46 -16.12
CA ASP A 148 -3.88 1.03 -15.41
C ASP A 148 -3.44 -0.39 -15.77
N TYR A 149 -2.13 -0.59 -15.68
CA TYR A 149 -1.51 -1.89 -15.89
C TYR A 149 -0.41 -2.09 -14.85
N TYR A 150 -0.38 -3.27 -14.27
CA TYR A 150 0.57 -3.64 -13.23
C TYR A 150 1.49 -4.77 -13.69
N PHE A 151 2.81 -4.56 -13.55
CA PHE A 151 3.83 -5.56 -13.84
C PHE A 151 4.81 -5.66 -12.68
N ASN A 152 4.84 -6.80 -11.99
CA ASN A 152 5.86 -7.10 -11.01
C ASN A 152 7.10 -7.67 -11.72
N LEU A 153 8.10 -6.83 -11.91
CA LEU A 153 9.33 -7.20 -12.61
C LEU A 153 10.31 -7.96 -11.71
N GLY A 154 10.18 -7.82 -10.39
CA GLY A 154 11.00 -8.56 -9.43
C GLY A 154 10.68 -10.05 -9.38
N ALA A 155 9.46 -10.44 -9.70
CA ALA A 155 9.01 -11.84 -9.75
C ALA A 155 9.16 -12.48 -11.14
N THR A 156 9.53 -11.71 -12.16
CA THR A 156 9.58 -12.16 -13.55
C THR A 156 10.88 -12.93 -13.82
N GLN A 157 10.77 -14.22 -14.17
CA GLN A 157 11.91 -15.06 -14.54
C GLN A 157 12.28 -14.92 -16.02
N ASP A 158 11.29 -14.70 -16.89
CA ASP A 158 11.46 -14.46 -18.32
C ASP A 158 10.95 -13.08 -18.73
N PRO A 159 11.83 -12.07 -18.76
CA PRO A 159 11.46 -10.71 -19.15
C PRO A 159 10.94 -10.58 -20.59
N ARG A 160 11.47 -11.38 -21.51
CA ARG A 160 11.03 -11.32 -22.92
C ARG A 160 9.58 -11.76 -23.04
N SER A 161 9.23 -12.88 -22.43
CA SER A 161 7.87 -13.38 -22.39
C SER A 161 6.90 -12.36 -21.78
N THR A 162 7.29 -11.74 -20.69
CA THR A 162 6.44 -10.78 -19.96
C THR A 162 6.28 -9.45 -20.70
N LEU A 163 7.36 -8.92 -21.31
CA LEU A 163 7.37 -7.57 -21.91
C LEU A 163 7.16 -7.60 -23.44
N ILE A 164 7.53 -8.65 -24.12
CA ILE A 164 7.41 -8.75 -25.57
C ILE A 164 6.30 -9.72 -25.95
N GLY A 165 6.40 -10.96 -25.53
CA GLY A 165 5.45 -12.03 -25.86
C GLY A 165 6.15 -13.34 -26.15
N ASN A 166 5.39 -14.33 -26.57
CA ASN A 166 5.86 -15.67 -26.83
C ASN A 166 5.34 -16.24 -28.15
N THR A 167 6.11 -17.15 -28.72
CA THR A 167 5.68 -17.97 -29.85
C THR A 167 4.93 -19.19 -29.32
N HIS A 168 3.72 -19.36 -29.79
CA HIS A 168 2.86 -20.49 -29.44
C HIS A 168 2.61 -21.36 -30.66
N PHE A 169 2.33 -22.65 -30.42
CA PHE A 169 1.87 -23.56 -31.43
C PHE A 169 0.41 -23.95 -31.16
N ASP A 170 -0.43 -23.80 -32.18
CA ASP A 170 -1.81 -24.26 -32.16
C ASP A 170 -1.99 -25.29 -33.30
N SER A 171 -2.67 -26.42 -33.05
CA SER A 171 -2.83 -27.49 -34.02
C SER A 171 -3.62 -27.07 -35.27
N LYS A 172 -4.41 -25.99 -35.21
CA LYS A 172 -5.20 -25.46 -36.31
C LYS A 172 -4.58 -24.27 -37.02
N LYS A 173 -3.87 -23.42 -36.23
CA LYS A 173 -3.28 -22.15 -36.70
C LYS A 173 -1.80 -22.26 -37.01
N GLY A 174 -1.15 -23.37 -36.63
CA GLY A 174 0.29 -23.50 -36.73
C GLY A 174 1.03 -22.67 -35.65
N THR A 175 2.26 -22.32 -35.94
CA THR A 175 3.09 -21.46 -35.07
C THR A 175 2.69 -20.01 -35.26
N TYR A 176 2.38 -19.33 -34.15
CA TYR A 176 2.06 -17.88 -34.15
C TYR A 176 2.70 -17.18 -32.96
N PHE A 177 3.00 -15.90 -33.13
CA PHE A 177 3.47 -15.03 -32.06
C PHE A 177 2.29 -14.40 -31.34
N ALA A 178 2.28 -14.48 -29.99
CA ALA A 178 1.30 -13.83 -29.13
C ALA A 178 1.96 -12.69 -28.35
N GLU A 179 1.49 -11.49 -28.59
CA GLU A 179 1.93 -10.30 -27.88
C GLU A 179 1.62 -10.39 -26.39
N SER A 180 2.52 -9.83 -25.58
CA SER A 180 2.35 -9.76 -24.13
C SER A 180 1.26 -8.76 -23.74
N HIS A 181 0.87 -8.81 -22.47
CA HIS A 181 -0.02 -7.80 -21.90
C HIS A 181 0.65 -6.42 -21.83
N PHE A 182 1.98 -6.36 -21.73
CA PHE A 182 2.75 -5.12 -21.75
C PHE A 182 2.69 -4.41 -23.10
N VAL A 183 2.72 -5.16 -24.20
CA VAL A 183 2.55 -4.60 -25.55
C VAL A 183 1.20 -3.89 -25.69
N LYS A 184 0.14 -4.47 -25.15
CA LYS A 184 -1.20 -3.85 -25.13
C LYS A 184 -1.22 -2.62 -24.24
N ALA A 185 -0.57 -2.68 -23.08
CA ALA A 185 -0.50 -1.58 -22.12
C ALA A 185 0.15 -0.33 -22.74
N ILE A 186 1.30 -0.49 -23.41
CA ILE A 186 1.99 0.65 -24.03
C ILE A 186 1.26 1.25 -25.23
N GLN A 187 0.34 0.52 -25.85
CA GLN A 187 -0.51 0.99 -26.94
C GLN A 187 -1.80 1.67 -26.45
N THR A 188 -2.11 1.60 -25.16
CA THR A 188 -3.31 2.22 -24.59
C THR A 188 -3.04 3.69 -24.27
N PRO A 189 -3.70 4.65 -24.95
CA PRO A 189 -3.51 6.07 -24.70
C PRO A 189 -3.81 6.45 -23.25
N ASN A 190 -3.00 7.34 -22.69
CA ASN A 190 -3.12 7.84 -21.32
C ASN A 190 -3.00 6.78 -20.22
N ALA A 191 -2.57 5.57 -20.52
CA ALA A 191 -2.40 4.53 -19.52
C ALA A 191 -1.32 4.89 -18.50
N VAL A 192 -1.52 4.46 -17.27
CA VAL A 192 -0.50 4.44 -16.21
C VAL A 192 0.01 3.00 -16.07
N ILE A 193 1.29 2.83 -16.33
CA ILE A 193 1.94 1.51 -16.29
C ILE A 193 2.86 1.46 -15.07
N LEU A 194 2.47 0.63 -14.10
CA LEU A 194 3.26 0.40 -12.89
C LEU A 194 4.26 -0.73 -13.13
N LEU A 195 5.55 -0.40 -13.02
CA LEU A 195 6.69 -1.31 -13.07
C LEU A 195 7.20 -1.53 -11.64
N ASP A 196 6.61 -2.52 -10.96
CA ASP A 196 6.90 -2.76 -9.56
C ASP A 196 8.18 -3.58 -9.38
N GLU A 197 8.93 -3.29 -8.31
CA GLU A 197 10.20 -3.94 -7.96
C GLU A 197 11.26 -3.88 -9.07
N LEU A 198 11.36 -2.76 -9.79
CA LEU A 198 12.29 -2.60 -10.93
C LEU A 198 13.75 -2.86 -10.56
N SER A 199 14.19 -2.55 -9.32
CA SER A 199 15.55 -2.83 -8.83
C SER A 199 15.86 -4.34 -8.67
N ARG A 200 14.83 -5.20 -8.64
CA ARG A 200 14.98 -6.66 -8.56
C ARG A 200 14.85 -7.33 -9.92
N ALA A 201 14.45 -6.59 -10.94
CA ALA A 201 14.26 -7.10 -12.28
C ALA A 201 15.53 -7.69 -12.89
N HIS A 202 15.35 -8.66 -13.78
CA HIS A 202 16.44 -9.20 -14.57
C HIS A 202 17.02 -8.10 -15.51
N PRO A 203 18.34 -8.03 -15.76
CA PRO A 203 18.93 -7.02 -16.64
C PRO A 203 18.32 -6.97 -18.05
N ASP A 204 17.85 -8.09 -18.57
CA ASP A 204 17.19 -8.13 -19.87
C ASP A 204 15.88 -7.31 -19.88
N ALA A 205 15.16 -7.24 -18.74
CA ALA A 205 14.02 -6.35 -18.62
C ALA A 205 14.44 -4.89 -18.76
N TRP A 206 15.55 -4.50 -18.14
CA TRP A 206 16.08 -3.14 -18.26
C TRP A 206 16.46 -2.79 -19.71
N ASN A 207 17.12 -3.72 -20.42
CA ASN A 207 17.48 -3.54 -21.81
C ASN A 207 16.24 -3.33 -22.71
N ILE A 208 15.19 -4.11 -22.50
CA ILE A 208 13.91 -3.98 -23.23
C ILE A 208 13.27 -2.63 -22.93
N LEU A 209 13.29 -2.20 -21.69
CA LEU A 209 12.66 -0.95 -21.25
C LEU A 209 13.43 0.30 -21.69
N MET A 210 14.72 0.21 -22.04
CA MET A 210 15.55 1.38 -22.41
C MET A 210 14.92 2.21 -23.52
N THR A 211 14.44 1.60 -24.60
CA THR A 211 13.80 2.31 -25.71
C THR A 211 12.37 2.74 -25.43
N VAL A 212 11.65 1.96 -24.63
CA VAL A 212 10.27 2.26 -24.22
C VAL A 212 10.20 3.49 -23.32
N LEU A 213 11.18 3.64 -22.44
CA LEU A 213 11.26 4.73 -21.46
C LEU A 213 11.95 5.98 -22.02
N ASP A 214 12.67 5.86 -23.15
CA ASP A 214 13.41 6.96 -23.74
C ASP A 214 12.47 8.01 -24.33
N TYR A 215 12.62 9.25 -23.87
CA TYR A 215 11.70 10.34 -24.22
C TYR A 215 11.69 10.67 -25.72
N GLY A 216 12.82 10.46 -26.41
CA GLY A 216 12.96 10.77 -27.84
C GLY A 216 12.53 9.62 -28.74
N GLN A 217 12.38 8.41 -28.21
CA GLN A 217 12.13 7.22 -29.01
C GLN A 217 10.79 6.56 -28.70
N ARG A 218 10.56 6.16 -27.45
CA ARG A 218 9.31 5.56 -26.96
C ARG A 218 8.73 4.47 -27.86
N TYR A 219 9.52 3.41 -28.09
CA TYR A 219 9.09 2.26 -28.88
C TYR A 219 9.57 0.93 -28.28
N LEU A 220 8.90 -0.14 -28.66
CA LEU A 220 9.26 -1.53 -28.39
C LEU A 220 9.39 -2.26 -29.74
N ARG A 221 10.45 -3.06 -29.92
CA ARG A 221 10.60 -3.94 -31.09
C ARG A 221 10.15 -5.35 -30.77
N LEU A 222 9.35 -5.90 -31.67
CA LEU A 222 8.90 -7.29 -31.62
C LEU A 222 9.71 -8.11 -32.61
N ASP A 223 10.98 -8.37 -32.31
CA ASP A 223 11.91 -9.07 -33.22
C ASP A 223 11.48 -10.52 -33.54
N GLU A 224 10.61 -11.10 -32.74
CA GLU A 224 10.06 -12.47 -32.91
C GLU A 224 8.74 -12.51 -33.69
N SER A 225 8.15 -11.35 -33.97
CA SER A 225 6.96 -11.29 -34.82
C SER A 225 7.30 -11.43 -36.31
N THR A 226 6.33 -11.90 -37.09
CA THR A 226 6.49 -12.14 -38.53
C THR A 226 6.59 -10.83 -39.31
N GLY A 227 7.50 -9.96 -39.03
CA GLY A 227 7.65 -8.66 -39.68
C GLY A 227 8.55 -7.74 -38.88
N SER A 228 9.04 -8.17 -37.72
CA SER A 228 9.85 -7.35 -36.80
C SER A 228 9.19 -6.02 -36.50
N ASP A 229 7.92 -6.06 -36.07
CA ASP A 229 7.10 -4.89 -35.87
C ASP A 229 7.68 -3.96 -34.78
N THR A 230 7.58 -2.68 -35.03
CA THR A 230 7.95 -1.65 -34.06
C THR A 230 6.68 -1.02 -33.48
N ILE A 231 6.46 -1.25 -32.20
CA ILE A 231 5.29 -0.74 -31.48
C ILE A 231 5.67 0.58 -30.81
N LYS A 232 5.01 1.65 -31.17
CA LYS A 232 5.16 2.95 -30.50
C LYS A 232 4.36 3.00 -29.21
N VAL A 233 4.93 3.61 -28.18
CA VAL A 233 4.23 3.94 -26.96
C VAL A 233 3.18 5.02 -27.27
N ALA A 234 1.94 4.79 -26.89
CA ALA A 234 0.83 5.71 -27.13
C ALA A 234 1.01 7.04 -26.38
N GLU A 235 0.32 8.06 -26.85
CA GLU A 235 0.37 9.39 -26.25
C GLU A 235 -0.19 9.36 -24.82
N GLY A 236 0.40 10.16 -23.93
CA GLY A 236 -0.03 10.30 -22.53
C GLY A 236 0.31 9.12 -21.62
N VAL A 237 0.93 8.04 -22.13
CA VAL A 237 1.35 6.91 -21.31
C VAL A 237 2.38 7.36 -20.29
N THR A 238 2.14 7.03 -19.04
CA THR A 238 3.01 7.31 -17.89
C THR A 238 3.55 6.01 -17.32
N PHE A 239 4.87 5.92 -17.15
CA PHE A 239 5.47 4.81 -16.41
C PHE A 239 5.77 5.25 -14.98
N VAL A 240 5.28 4.45 -14.03
CA VAL A 240 5.54 4.62 -12.60
C VAL A 240 6.32 3.40 -12.14
N ALA A 241 7.61 3.57 -11.88
CA ALA A 241 8.43 2.48 -11.36
C ALA A 241 8.53 2.56 -9.84
N THR A 242 8.69 1.42 -9.19
CA THR A 242 9.09 1.33 -7.79
C THR A 242 10.43 0.61 -7.67
N ALA A 243 11.26 1.08 -6.77
CA ALA A 243 12.55 0.47 -6.48
C ALA A 243 12.86 0.55 -4.98
N ASN A 244 13.44 -0.50 -4.45
CA ASN A 244 14.10 -0.46 -3.15
C ASN A 244 15.57 -0.16 -3.42
N ILE A 245 16.08 0.92 -2.86
CA ILE A 245 17.48 1.35 -3.00
C ILE A 245 18.07 1.41 -1.60
N GLY A 246 19.18 0.72 -1.39
CA GLY A 246 19.87 0.64 -0.11
C GLY A 246 20.71 -0.63 -0.05
N ASN A 247 21.78 -0.59 0.74
CA ASN A 247 22.68 -1.73 0.90
C ASN A 247 22.06 -2.88 1.72
N GLU A 248 20.99 -2.59 2.44
CA GLU A 248 20.21 -3.53 3.25
C GLU A 248 19.37 -4.52 2.40
N TYR A 249 19.18 -4.23 1.12
CA TYR A 249 18.38 -5.09 0.23
C TYR A 249 19.27 -6.06 -0.56
N THR A 250 19.51 -7.23 0.00
CA THR A 250 20.38 -8.26 -0.58
C THR A 250 19.96 -8.78 -1.96
N SER A 251 18.69 -8.61 -2.32
CA SER A 251 18.15 -9.06 -3.62
C SER A 251 18.03 -7.93 -4.65
N THR A 252 18.44 -6.71 -4.31
CA THR A 252 18.43 -5.58 -5.27
C THR A 252 19.74 -5.54 -6.05
N ARG A 253 19.60 -5.18 -7.33
CA ARG A 253 20.75 -4.97 -8.21
C ARG A 253 21.06 -3.48 -8.27
N VAL A 254 22.32 -3.13 -8.44
CA VAL A 254 22.69 -1.76 -8.78
C VAL A 254 22.12 -1.47 -10.15
N MET A 255 21.13 -0.59 -10.21
CA MET A 255 20.49 -0.19 -11.46
C MET A 255 21.44 0.64 -12.31
N ASP A 256 21.41 0.42 -13.62
CA ASP A 256 22.15 1.21 -14.58
C ASP A 256 21.74 2.69 -14.49
N LYS A 257 22.72 3.57 -14.41
CA LYS A 257 22.51 5.01 -14.37
C LYS A 257 21.73 5.51 -15.58
N ALA A 258 21.98 4.94 -16.76
CA ALA A 258 21.24 5.28 -17.97
C ALA A 258 19.73 4.92 -17.86
N LEU A 259 19.39 3.85 -17.17
CA LEU A 259 18.00 3.53 -16.88
C LEU A 259 17.38 4.54 -15.90
N MET A 260 18.11 4.88 -14.85
CA MET A 260 17.65 5.84 -13.84
C MET A 260 17.42 7.24 -14.42
N ASP A 261 18.27 7.68 -15.35
CA ASP A 261 18.16 8.98 -16.03
C ASP A 261 16.86 9.13 -16.87
N ARG A 262 16.16 8.02 -17.14
CA ARG A 262 14.87 8.02 -17.84
C ARG A 262 13.67 8.28 -16.95
N PHE A 263 13.90 8.43 -15.65
CA PHE A 263 12.88 8.69 -14.65
C PHE A 263 13.13 9.99 -13.89
N THR A 264 12.05 10.63 -13.47
CA THR A 264 12.12 11.58 -12.37
C THR A 264 12.05 10.77 -11.08
N ILE A 265 13.07 10.86 -10.24
CA ILE A 265 13.14 10.08 -9.00
C ILE A 265 12.43 10.84 -7.88
N VAL A 266 11.54 10.15 -7.18
CA VAL A 266 10.87 10.62 -5.97
C VAL A 266 11.19 9.67 -4.83
N GLU A 267 11.95 10.15 -3.88
CA GLU A 267 12.30 9.39 -2.69
C GLU A 267 11.13 9.39 -1.70
N MET A 268 10.79 8.20 -1.23
CA MET A 268 9.76 7.94 -0.23
C MET A 268 10.45 7.53 1.06
N ASP A 269 10.16 8.26 2.12
CA ASP A 269 10.71 7.97 3.44
C ASP A 269 9.74 7.08 4.24
N VAL A 270 10.23 6.51 5.32
CA VAL A 270 9.36 5.96 6.36
C VAL A 270 8.53 7.09 6.97
N LEU A 271 7.34 6.77 7.46
CA LEU A 271 6.48 7.76 8.08
C LEU A 271 7.09 8.25 9.40
N SER A 272 6.90 9.53 9.68
CA SER A 272 7.12 10.09 11.01
C SER A 272 6.13 9.49 12.02
N GLU A 273 6.40 9.61 13.30
CA GLU A 273 5.49 9.16 14.36
C GLU A 273 4.09 9.77 14.21
N ASP A 274 4.03 11.08 13.93
CA ASP A 274 2.78 11.82 13.78
C ASP A 274 1.99 11.37 12.54
N ASP A 275 2.68 11.17 11.40
CA ASP A 275 2.05 10.69 10.16
C ASP A 275 1.57 9.25 10.32
N GLU A 276 2.35 8.39 10.99
CA GLU A 276 1.97 7.02 11.26
C GLU A 276 0.74 6.96 12.18
N ASN A 277 0.74 7.71 13.26
CA ASN A 277 -0.40 7.82 14.18
C ASN A 277 -1.65 8.35 13.46
N THR A 278 -1.50 9.34 12.59
CA THR A 278 -2.59 9.88 11.78
C THR A 278 -3.16 8.81 10.83
N LEU A 279 -2.28 8.06 10.16
CA LEU A 279 -2.68 6.96 9.28
C LEU A 279 -3.45 5.88 10.04
N LEU A 280 -2.88 5.41 11.15
CA LEU A 280 -3.47 4.36 11.98
C LEU A 280 -4.83 4.79 12.55
N GLY A 281 -4.95 6.03 13.04
CA GLY A 281 -6.20 6.60 13.52
C GLY A 281 -7.27 6.71 12.44
N TYR A 282 -6.86 7.01 11.19
CA TYR A 282 -7.77 7.00 10.06
C TYR A 282 -8.23 5.59 9.67
N MET A 283 -7.33 4.61 9.69
CA MET A 283 -7.64 3.22 9.30
C MET A 283 -8.41 2.45 10.38
N PHE A 284 -8.13 2.73 11.66
CA PHE A 284 -8.68 2.00 12.80
C PHE A 284 -9.34 2.93 13.82
N PRO A 285 -10.39 3.67 13.44
CA PRO A 285 -11.00 4.69 14.30
C PRO A 285 -11.69 4.17 15.56
N SER A 286 -11.87 2.85 15.68
CA SER A 286 -12.46 2.20 16.84
C SER A 286 -11.44 1.65 17.84
N VAL A 287 -10.16 1.65 17.49
CA VAL A 287 -9.07 1.30 18.41
C VAL A 287 -8.74 2.54 19.24
N ASP A 288 -8.41 2.34 20.52
CA ASP A 288 -8.05 3.45 21.40
C ASP A 288 -6.87 4.25 20.83
N SER A 289 -6.99 5.57 20.81
CA SER A 289 -5.99 6.47 20.25
C SER A 289 -4.65 6.42 20.98
N ALA A 290 -4.65 6.13 22.30
CA ALA A 290 -3.44 5.95 23.07
C ALA A 290 -2.67 4.69 22.63
N VAL A 291 -3.40 3.60 22.37
CA VAL A 291 -2.80 2.35 21.85
C VAL A 291 -2.23 2.57 20.45
N LEU A 292 -2.95 3.25 19.55
CA LEU A 292 -2.43 3.58 18.22
C LEU A 292 -1.17 4.46 18.29
N SER A 293 -1.14 5.43 19.20
CA SER A 293 0.04 6.26 19.46
C SER A 293 1.22 5.41 19.95
N ASN A 294 0.98 4.43 20.82
CA ASN A 294 2.02 3.50 21.28
C ASN A 294 2.59 2.67 20.12
N VAL A 295 1.75 2.18 19.20
CA VAL A 295 2.21 1.47 18.00
C VAL A 295 3.09 2.37 17.13
N ALA A 296 2.73 3.63 16.92
CA ALA A 296 3.53 4.59 16.15
C ALA A 296 4.90 4.85 16.84
N LYS A 297 4.92 4.94 18.19
CA LYS A 297 6.17 5.08 18.97
C LYS A 297 7.06 3.84 18.86
N ILE A 298 6.50 2.64 18.97
CA ILE A 298 7.24 1.38 18.77
C ILE A 298 7.89 1.37 17.39
N ALA A 299 7.17 1.77 16.34
CA ALA A 299 7.71 1.87 15.00
C ALA A 299 8.88 2.86 14.93
N THR A 300 8.70 4.05 15.48
CA THR A 300 9.73 5.08 15.49
C THR A 300 10.98 4.64 16.27
N LEU A 301 10.81 4.03 17.43
CA LEU A 301 11.94 3.54 18.24
C LEU A 301 12.74 2.45 17.50
N THR A 302 12.07 1.47 16.89
CA THR A 302 12.77 0.41 16.15
C THR A 302 13.47 0.96 14.90
N ARG A 303 12.89 1.93 14.19
CA ARG A 303 13.51 2.60 13.04
C ARG A 303 14.72 3.44 13.45
N THR A 304 14.62 4.14 14.57
CA THR A 304 15.74 4.93 15.12
C THR A 304 16.89 4.02 15.53
N GLU A 305 16.59 2.93 16.21
CA GLU A 305 17.61 1.96 16.63
C GLU A 305 18.31 1.30 15.44
N SER A 306 17.55 0.86 14.42
CA SER A 306 18.14 0.22 13.23
C SER A 306 19.02 1.15 12.39
N ASN A 307 18.84 2.47 12.52
CA ASN A 307 19.65 3.49 11.83
C ASN A 307 20.79 4.05 12.72
N SER A 308 20.95 3.55 13.95
CA SER A 308 22.01 4.00 14.83
C SER A 308 23.36 3.39 14.43
N GLU A 309 24.47 4.04 14.79
CA GLU A 309 25.82 3.50 14.58
C GLU A 309 26.07 2.21 15.37
N THR A 310 25.35 2.02 16.47
CA THR A 310 25.41 0.86 17.37
C THR A 310 24.14 0.02 17.29
N ALA A 311 23.55 -0.09 16.12
CA ALA A 311 22.29 -0.78 15.91
C ALA A 311 22.30 -2.20 16.48
N ARG A 312 21.33 -2.51 17.33
CA ARG A 312 21.09 -3.84 17.91
C ARG A 312 20.08 -4.65 17.14
N ILE A 313 19.43 -4.03 16.15
CA ILE A 313 18.47 -4.68 15.25
C ILE A 313 18.82 -4.33 13.81
N SER A 314 18.62 -5.28 12.93
CA SER A 314 18.95 -5.17 11.50
C SER A 314 18.00 -4.27 10.72
N SER A 315 16.75 -4.11 11.17
CA SER A 315 15.74 -3.30 10.49
C SER A 315 14.66 -2.80 11.45
N GLY A 316 14.14 -1.62 11.21
CA GLY A 316 12.95 -1.12 11.90
C GLY A 316 11.66 -1.71 11.31
N ILE A 317 10.58 -1.73 12.10
CA ILE A 317 9.28 -2.21 11.63
C ILE A 317 8.70 -1.28 10.56
N SER A 318 8.14 -1.88 9.52
CA SER A 318 7.53 -1.15 8.42
C SER A 318 6.12 -0.66 8.75
N THR A 319 5.62 0.34 8.02
CA THR A 319 4.21 0.77 8.13
C THR A 319 3.23 -0.36 7.78
N ARG A 320 3.63 -1.33 6.96
CA ARG A 320 2.81 -2.52 6.72
C ARG A 320 2.64 -3.35 7.99
N THR A 321 3.71 -3.49 8.75
CA THR A 321 3.69 -4.21 10.04
C THR A 321 2.83 -3.51 11.07
N THR A 322 2.90 -2.17 11.16
CA THR A 322 2.04 -1.41 12.10
C THR A 322 0.57 -1.49 11.74
N VAL A 323 0.24 -1.46 10.46
CA VAL A 323 -1.14 -1.66 9.97
C VAL A 323 -1.65 -3.06 10.30
N GLU A 324 -0.83 -4.10 10.12
CA GLU A 324 -1.19 -5.47 10.49
C GLU A 324 -1.41 -5.62 12.00
N LEU A 325 -0.49 -5.06 12.80
CA LEU A 325 -0.61 -5.03 14.25
C LEU A 325 -1.94 -4.38 14.69
N CYS A 326 -2.26 -3.21 14.12
CA CYS A 326 -3.50 -2.51 14.43
C CYS A 326 -4.75 -3.27 13.93
N GLY A 327 -4.62 -4.08 12.89
CA GLY A 327 -5.67 -5.01 12.46
C GLY A 327 -5.98 -6.06 13.54
N LEU A 328 -4.94 -6.63 14.15
CA LEU A 328 -5.10 -7.59 15.26
C LEU A 328 -5.70 -6.91 16.51
N LEU A 329 -5.23 -5.70 16.86
CA LEU A 329 -5.82 -4.92 17.95
C LEU A 329 -7.29 -4.62 17.70
N PHE A 330 -7.66 -4.32 16.47
CA PHE A 330 -9.04 -4.10 16.06
C PHE A 330 -9.90 -5.37 16.22
N ASP A 331 -9.32 -6.54 16.00
CA ASP A 331 -9.96 -7.85 16.17
C ASP A 331 -10.03 -8.28 17.66
N GLY A 332 -9.48 -7.47 18.58
CA GLY A 332 -9.59 -7.64 20.03
C GLY A 332 -8.43 -8.36 20.69
N PHE A 333 -7.33 -8.58 19.98
CA PHE A 333 -6.08 -9.06 20.59
C PHE A 333 -5.39 -7.95 21.37
N SER A 334 -4.67 -8.31 22.43
CA SER A 334 -3.82 -7.36 23.16
C SER A 334 -2.62 -6.91 22.32
N LEU A 335 -1.95 -5.84 22.74
CA LEU A 335 -0.73 -5.37 22.08
C LEU A 335 0.37 -6.43 22.09
N GLU A 336 0.54 -7.14 23.21
CA GLU A 336 1.51 -8.20 23.36
C GLU A 336 1.24 -9.39 22.43
N GLU A 337 0.00 -9.90 22.43
CA GLU A 337 -0.42 -10.99 21.53
C GLU A 337 -0.28 -10.60 20.05
N SER A 338 -0.62 -9.37 19.71
CA SER A 338 -0.49 -8.85 18.36
C SER A 338 0.98 -8.74 17.92
N ALA A 339 1.86 -8.35 18.83
CA ALA A 339 3.31 -8.25 18.58
C ALA A 339 3.97 -9.61 18.44
N GLU A 340 3.51 -10.64 19.20
CA GLU A 340 4.02 -12.00 19.09
C GLU A 340 3.88 -12.58 17.68
N VAL A 341 2.80 -12.19 16.97
CA VAL A 341 2.51 -12.70 15.63
C VAL A 341 3.08 -11.77 14.53
N SER A 342 2.94 -10.45 14.70
CA SER A 342 3.25 -9.50 13.62
C SER A 342 4.66 -8.91 13.67
N ILE A 343 5.26 -8.79 14.86
CA ILE A 343 6.55 -8.12 15.04
C ILE A 343 7.68 -9.12 15.29
N TYR A 344 7.59 -9.91 16.37
CA TYR A 344 8.71 -10.70 16.84
C TYR A 344 9.26 -11.73 15.85
N PRO A 345 8.44 -12.37 14.99
CA PRO A 345 8.97 -13.31 13.99
C PRO A 345 9.85 -12.67 12.92
N GLN A 346 9.84 -11.35 12.78
CA GLN A 346 10.67 -10.63 11.80
C GLN A 346 12.14 -10.50 12.25
N TYR A 347 12.44 -10.79 13.52
CA TYR A 347 13.75 -10.61 14.13
C TYR A 347 14.39 -11.93 14.51
N ASP A 348 15.72 -11.99 14.40
CA ASP A 348 16.50 -13.17 14.77
C ASP A 348 16.42 -13.40 16.29
N SER A 349 16.24 -14.66 16.68
CA SER A 349 16.26 -15.11 18.06
C SER A 349 17.63 -15.69 18.50
N THR A 350 18.60 -15.77 17.56
CA THR A 350 19.94 -16.29 17.85
C THR A 350 20.67 -15.32 18.77
N GLY A 351 21.22 -15.81 19.86
CA GLY A 351 21.90 -14.97 20.87
C GLY A 351 21.14 -14.85 22.20
N GLY A 352 19.97 -15.49 22.33
CA GLY A 352 19.23 -15.51 23.59
C GLY A 352 18.84 -14.12 24.08
N VAL A 353 19.31 -13.73 25.26
CA VAL A 353 18.99 -12.45 25.90
C VAL A 353 19.47 -11.25 25.06
N ASP A 354 20.57 -11.40 24.34
CA ASP A 354 21.15 -10.34 23.49
C ASP A 354 20.64 -10.38 22.04
N SER A 355 19.63 -11.20 21.75
CA SER A 355 19.07 -11.30 20.41
C SER A 355 18.29 -10.05 20.00
N GLU A 356 18.22 -9.78 18.68
CA GLU A 356 17.37 -8.73 18.12
C GLU A 356 15.94 -8.83 18.62
N ARG A 357 15.38 -10.06 18.63
CA ARG A 357 14.02 -10.34 19.07
C ARG A 357 13.80 -9.96 20.53
N THR A 358 14.73 -10.28 21.41
CA THR A 358 14.64 -9.93 22.84
C THR A 358 14.65 -8.41 23.01
N PHE A 359 15.52 -7.73 22.29
CA PHE A 359 15.57 -6.27 22.34
C PHE A 359 14.26 -5.63 21.85
N VAL A 360 13.68 -6.13 20.77
CA VAL A 360 12.38 -5.63 20.27
C VAL A 360 11.24 -5.95 21.24
N LYS A 361 11.26 -7.12 21.91
CA LYS A 361 10.32 -7.44 22.99
C LYS A 361 10.39 -6.41 24.11
N GLN A 362 11.57 -6.01 24.54
CA GLN A 362 11.75 -4.97 25.57
C GLN A 362 11.18 -3.62 25.13
N ILE A 363 11.31 -3.24 23.84
CA ILE A 363 10.68 -2.03 23.32
C ILE A 363 9.16 -2.12 23.43
N VAL A 364 8.55 -3.22 22.99
CA VAL A 364 7.09 -3.40 22.99
C VAL A 364 6.55 -3.43 24.43
N GLN A 365 7.21 -4.14 25.33
CA GLN A 365 6.80 -4.26 26.73
C GLN A 365 6.67 -2.91 27.45
N LYS A 366 7.49 -1.91 27.11
CA LYS A 366 7.35 -0.54 27.64
C LYS A 366 5.98 0.11 27.37
N PHE A 367 5.21 -0.43 26.43
CA PHE A 367 3.91 0.09 26.03
C PHE A 367 2.75 -0.89 26.31
N CYS A 368 3.04 -2.07 26.88
CA CYS A 368 2.03 -3.05 27.26
C CYS A 368 1.45 -2.82 28.67
N ASP A 369 2.21 -2.18 29.55
CA ASP A 369 1.80 -1.96 30.95
C ASP A 369 1.13 -0.59 31.13
N ASP A 370 -0.08 -0.61 31.67
CA ASP A 370 -0.81 0.58 32.16
C ASP A 370 -0.08 1.18 33.39
N GLY A 371 0.98 1.94 33.17
CA GLY A 371 1.40 2.98 34.09
C GLY A 371 2.23 2.66 35.32
N SER A 372 3.10 1.63 35.30
CA SER A 372 4.17 1.48 36.29
C SER A 372 5.53 1.23 35.62
N SER A 373 6.06 2.25 34.98
CA SER A 373 7.23 2.10 34.08
C SER A 373 8.57 2.50 34.71
N ASP A 374 8.79 2.31 36.00
CA ASP A 374 10.08 2.64 36.58
C ASP A 374 10.93 1.45 37.08
N ASP A 375 10.44 0.21 36.96
CA ASP A 375 11.19 -0.96 37.51
C ASP A 375 11.34 -2.14 36.54
N LEU A 376 11.60 -1.91 35.24
CA LEU A 376 11.90 -3.03 34.30
C LEU A 376 13.36 -3.48 34.27
N PHE A 377 14.19 -2.98 35.14
CA PHE A 377 15.51 -3.51 35.44
C PHE A 377 15.55 -3.94 36.90
N ASN A 378 14.87 -5.07 37.20
CA ASN A 378 15.08 -5.72 38.48
C ASN A 378 16.43 -6.43 38.40
N GLU A 379 17.46 -5.84 38.98
CA GLU A 379 18.82 -6.41 39.05
C GLU A 379 18.84 -7.81 39.70
N GLU A 380 17.77 -8.20 40.41
CA GLU A 380 17.65 -9.52 41.05
C GLU A 380 17.31 -10.63 40.04
N GLU A 381 16.50 -10.41 39.00
CA GLU A 381 16.22 -11.39 37.95
C GLU A 381 17.43 -11.61 37.01
N MET A 382 18.28 -10.61 36.86
CA MET A 382 19.52 -10.73 36.09
C MET A 382 20.58 -11.53 36.85
N ALA A 383 20.53 -11.52 38.18
CA ALA A 383 21.44 -12.30 39.01
C ALA A 383 21.07 -13.80 39.04
N GLU A 384 19.79 -14.15 39.08
CA GLU A 384 19.35 -15.56 39.05
C GLU A 384 19.64 -16.24 37.71
N ALA A 385 19.57 -15.52 36.57
CA ALA A 385 19.88 -16.08 35.24
C ALA A 385 21.41 -16.38 35.06
N THR A 386 22.27 -15.76 35.83
CA THR A 386 23.73 -15.99 35.77
C THR A 386 24.21 -17.12 36.69
N GLU A 387 23.46 -17.51 37.73
CA GLU A 387 23.84 -18.61 38.61
C GLU A 387 23.51 -20.00 38.04
N ASP A 388 22.58 -20.12 37.09
CA ASP A 388 22.21 -21.43 36.49
C ASP A 388 23.17 -21.91 35.37
N THR A 389 24.16 -21.12 34.97
CA THR A 389 25.10 -21.46 33.89
C THR A 389 26.43 -22.08 34.42
N ASP A 390 26.66 -22.13 35.71
CA ASP A 390 27.91 -22.69 36.29
C ASP A 390 27.78 -24.13 36.83
N SER A 391 26.69 -24.83 36.50
CA SER A 391 26.55 -26.24 36.92
C SER A 391 26.18 -27.16 35.75
N TYR A 392 27.13 -27.29 34.78
CA TYR A 392 27.26 -28.50 33.96
C TYR A 392 28.69 -28.64 33.43
#